data_f2e80bfd03818ff3f2ba5c42bd2f8658
#
_entry.id   f2e80bfd03818ff3f2ba5c42bd2f8658
#
_cell.length_a   1.000
_cell.length_b   1.000
_cell.length_c   1.000
_cell.angle_alpha   90.00
_cell.angle_beta   90.00
_cell.angle_gamma   90.00
#
_symmetry.space_group_name_H-M   'P 1'
#
loop_
_entity.id
_entity.type
_entity.pdbx_description
1 polymer ?
#
loop_
_entity_poly.entity_id
_entity_poly.type
_entity_poly.pdbx_seq_one_letter_code
_entity_poly.pdbx_strand_id
1 'polypeptide(L)'
;RRRAGLRMDPLNQKILLVVRKTRLEDLAVRFNTIEQARFYIEHLGADFGDYELEHRTYQQAVRSAEEMLRRFGRVQKLDRSFLPNFLFPPDALVVVLGQDGLVANTLKYLSGQPVIGANPDPARWDGVLLPFKVEDLRTVTPEAQAGKRPARTVTMARARLSDGQELHAVNDLFIGPRSHVSARYEIQLGGKSETHSSSGLIVSTGLGSTGWFRSLLTGAAGVAGQPLKAQLKE
;
A
#
# COMPACT_ATOMS: atom_id res chain seq x y z
N ARG A 1 2.28 29.99 4.86
CA ARG A 1 2.38 30.74 3.56
C ARG A 1 2.08 29.73 2.46
N ARG A 2 0.87 29.77 1.88
CA ARG A 2 0.50 29.01 0.68
C ARG A 2 1.37 29.54 -0.48
N ARG A 3 2.23 28.69 -1.04
CA ARG A 3 2.90 29.00 -2.31
C ARG A 3 1.80 29.12 -3.38
N ALA A 4 1.69 30.29 -3.99
CA ALA A 4 0.92 30.49 -5.21
C ALA A 4 1.59 29.65 -6.31
N GLY A 5 1.12 28.41 -6.50
CA GLY A 5 1.58 27.56 -7.58
C GLY A 5 1.04 28.09 -8.89
N LEU A 6 1.91 28.21 -9.90
CA LEU A 6 1.49 28.34 -11.30
C LEU A 6 0.40 27.30 -11.56
N ARG A 7 -0.77 27.74 -12.03
CA ARG A 7 -1.82 26.85 -12.52
C ARG A 7 -1.26 26.13 -13.75
N MET A 8 -0.76 24.92 -13.56
CA MET A 8 -0.41 24.06 -14.70
C MET A 8 -1.71 23.69 -15.43
N ASP A 9 -1.61 23.63 -16.75
CA ASP A 9 -2.68 23.08 -17.59
C ASP A 9 -2.96 21.65 -17.11
N PRO A 10 -4.19 21.30 -16.69
CA PRO A 10 -4.52 19.95 -16.21
C PRO A 10 -4.11 18.85 -17.18
N LEU A 11 -4.17 19.10 -18.48
CA LEU A 11 -3.74 18.15 -19.52
C LEU A 11 -2.22 17.91 -19.54
N ASN A 12 -1.44 18.78 -18.93
CA ASN A 12 0.02 18.63 -18.80
C ASN A 12 0.46 17.96 -17.49
N GLN A 13 -0.45 17.77 -16.55
CA GLN A 13 -0.11 17.12 -15.29
C GLN A 13 0.26 15.65 -15.52
N LYS A 14 1.32 15.19 -14.85
CA LYS A 14 1.73 13.79 -14.86
C LYS A 14 0.83 12.97 -13.94
N ILE A 15 0.26 11.91 -14.48
CA ILE A 15 -0.54 10.93 -13.75
C ILE A 15 0.25 9.62 -13.72
N LEU A 16 0.53 9.14 -12.52
CA LEU A 16 1.22 7.87 -12.31
C LEU A 16 0.20 6.80 -11.95
N LEU A 17 0.00 5.84 -12.85
CA LEU A 17 -0.85 4.68 -12.62
C LEU A 17 -0.02 3.54 -12.05
N VAL A 18 -0.07 3.36 -10.74
CA VAL A 18 0.65 2.29 -10.03
C VAL A 18 -0.15 0.99 -10.14
N VAL A 19 0.51 -0.04 -10.63
CA VAL A 19 -0.06 -1.37 -10.85
C VAL A 19 0.80 -2.46 -10.23
N ARG A 20 0.27 -3.68 -10.15
CA ARG A 20 0.99 -4.88 -9.67
C ARG A 20 0.89 -6.03 -10.67
N LYS A 21 1.72 -7.01 -10.50
CA LYS A 21 1.49 -8.31 -11.14
C LYS A 21 0.30 -9.02 -10.51
N THR A 22 -0.38 -9.83 -11.30
CA THR A 22 -1.41 -10.76 -10.82
C THR A 22 -0.78 -12.02 -10.27
N ARG A 23 -1.55 -12.81 -9.50
CA ARG A 23 -1.08 -14.12 -9.03
C ARG A 23 -0.66 -15.03 -10.19
N LEU A 24 -1.38 -14.98 -11.32
CA LEU A 24 -1.05 -15.75 -12.51
C LEU A 24 0.29 -15.32 -13.13
N GLU A 25 0.55 -14.02 -13.22
CA GLU A 25 1.83 -13.50 -13.72
C GLU A 25 3.00 -13.88 -12.81
N ASP A 26 2.80 -13.85 -11.49
CA ASP A 26 3.83 -14.30 -10.53
C ASP A 26 4.09 -15.81 -10.65
N LEU A 27 3.04 -16.62 -10.84
CA LEU A 27 3.18 -18.04 -11.10
C LEU A 27 3.90 -18.35 -12.42
N ALA A 28 3.56 -17.62 -13.50
CA ALA A 28 4.23 -17.78 -14.78
C ALA A 28 5.73 -17.46 -14.70
N VAL A 29 6.11 -16.46 -13.92
CA VAL A 29 7.53 -16.18 -13.65
C VAL A 29 8.19 -17.31 -12.84
N ARG A 30 7.47 -17.88 -11.87
CA ARG A 30 8.01 -18.95 -11.00
C ARG A 30 8.16 -20.29 -11.72
N PHE A 31 7.23 -20.64 -12.60
CA PHE A 31 7.16 -21.93 -13.28
C PHE A 31 7.57 -21.87 -14.76
N ASN A 32 7.99 -20.72 -15.25
CA ASN A 32 8.38 -20.40 -16.63
C ASN A 32 7.26 -20.47 -17.68
N THR A 33 6.20 -21.28 -17.47
CA THR A 33 5.04 -21.37 -18.36
C THR A 33 3.72 -21.39 -17.58
N ILE A 34 2.63 -20.99 -18.24
CA ILE A 34 1.28 -21.03 -17.67
C ILE A 34 0.81 -22.48 -17.50
N GLU A 35 1.16 -23.36 -18.43
CA GLU A 35 0.81 -24.77 -18.40
C GLU A 35 1.44 -25.49 -17.19
N GLN A 36 2.71 -25.21 -16.90
CA GLN A 36 3.37 -25.73 -15.70
C GLN A 36 2.76 -25.18 -14.42
N ALA A 37 2.43 -23.88 -14.40
CA ALA A 37 1.75 -23.27 -13.28
C ALA A 37 0.36 -23.90 -13.05
N ARG A 38 -0.41 -24.13 -14.12
CA ARG A 38 -1.72 -24.81 -14.07
C ARG A 38 -1.59 -26.19 -13.49
N PHE A 39 -0.69 -27.03 -14.05
CA PHE A 39 -0.45 -28.38 -13.57
C PHE A 39 -0.15 -28.40 -12.06
N TYR A 40 0.73 -27.51 -11.59
CA TYR A 40 1.09 -27.42 -10.18
C TYR A 40 -0.08 -27.05 -9.28
N ILE A 41 -0.86 -26.04 -9.66
CA ILE A 41 -2.01 -25.54 -8.88
C ILE A 41 -3.13 -26.59 -8.81
N GLU A 42 -3.47 -27.22 -9.94
CA GLU A 42 -4.48 -28.27 -10.00
C GLU A 42 -4.06 -29.51 -9.22
N HIS A 43 -2.78 -29.86 -9.26
CA HIS A 43 -2.24 -30.99 -8.48
C HIS A 43 -2.29 -30.74 -6.97
N LEU A 44 -2.27 -29.48 -6.52
CA LEU A 44 -2.51 -29.10 -5.13
C LEU A 44 -4.00 -29.02 -4.76
N GLY A 45 -4.90 -29.33 -5.68
CA GLY A 45 -6.35 -29.29 -5.46
C GLY A 45 -6.94 -27.88 -5.47
N ALA A 46 -6.21 -26.86 -5.96
CA ALA A 46 -6.72 -25.51 -6.08
C ALA A 46 -7.31 -25.23 -7.48
N ASP A 47 -8.29 -24.34 -7.55
CA ASP A 47 -8.93 -23.95 -8.80
C ASP A 47 -8.05 -22.95 -9.57
N PHE A 48 -7.50 -23.40 -10.71
CA PHE A 48 -6.72 -22.54 -11.59
C PHE A 48 -7.58 -21.49 -12.29
N GLY A 49 -8.89 -21.77 -12.51
CA GLY A 49 -9.82 -20.81 -13.10
C GLY A 49 -9.95 -19.52 -12.31
N ASP A 50 -9.79 -19.57 -10.98
CA ASP A 50 -9.80 -18.37 -10.14
C ASP A 50 -8.59 -17.45 -10.42
N TYR A 51 -7.42 -18.01 -10.72
CA TYR A 51 -6.23 -17.24 -11.11
C TYR A 51 -6.41 -16.58 -12.49
N GLU A 52 -7.02 -17.29 -13.44
CA GLU A 52 -7.31 -16.74 -14.75
C GLU A 52 -8.38 -15.64 -14.68
N LEU A 53 -9.41 -15.82 -13.86
CA LEU A 53 -10.45 -14.81 -13.65
C LEU A 53 -9.88 -13.55 -13.04
N GLU A 54 -9.09 -13.66 -11.96
CA GLU A 54 -8.40 -12.52 -11.35
C GLU A 54 -7.55 -11.78 -12.39
N HIS A 55 -6.77 -12.52 -13.16
CA HIS A 55 -5.88 -11.94 -14.17
C HIS A 55 -6.66 -11.16 -15.23
N ARG A 56 -7.70 -11.76 -15.81
CA ARG A 56 -8.54 -11.11 -16.84
C ARG A 56 -9.22 -9.86 -16.30
N THR A 57 -9.83 -9.94 -15.11
CA THR A 57 -10.52 -8.82 -14.46
C THR A 57 -9.53 -7.68 -14.19
N TYR A 58 -8.37 -7.99 -13.63
CA TYR A 58 -7.35 -6.99 -13.33
C TYR A 58 -6.78 -6.33 -14.58
N GLN A 59 -6.43 -7.11 -15.62
CA GLN A 59 -5.91 -6.55 -16.87
C GLN A 59 -6.94 -5.67 -17.59
N GLN A 60 -8.22 -6.02 -17.51
CA GLN A 60 -9.31 -5.18 -18.03
C GLN A 60 -9.40 -3.87 -17.24
N ALA A 61 -9.34 -3.93 -15.90
CA ALA A 61 -9.35 -2.76 -15.04
C ALA A 61 -8.17 -1.82 -15.33
N VAL A 62 -6.95 -2.36 -15.54
CA VAL A 62 -5.76 -1.59 -15.90
C VAL A 62 -5.95 -0.86 -17.23
N ARG A 63 -6.44 -1.55 -18.27
CA ARG A 63 -6.71 -0.92 -19.57
C ARG A 63 -7.74 0.20 -19.47
N SER A 64 -8.87 -0.07 -18.81
CA SER A 64 -9.95 0.92 -18.64
C SER A 64 -9.49 2.14 -17.84
N ALA A 65 -8.73 1.93 -16.76
CA ALA A 65 -8.18 3.01 -15.96
C ALA A 65 -7.18 3.86 -16.78
N GLU A 66 -6.27 3.24 -17.52
CA GLU A 66 -5.29 3.94 -18.35
C GLU A 66 -5.97 4.78 -19.43
N GLU A 67 -6.94 4.24 -20.17
CA GLU A 67 -7.70 4.96 -21.19
C GLU A 67 -8.47 6.15 -20.60
N MET A 68 -9.08 5.97 -19.44
CA MET A 68 -9.82 7.02 -18.75
C MET A 68 -8.91 8.15 -18.28
N LEU A 69 -7.79 7.81 -17.66
CA LEU A 69 -6.83 8.76 -17.12
C LEU A 69 -6.13 9.59 -18.20
N ARG A 70 -5.90 9.02 -19.40
CA ARG A 70 -5.33 9.74 -20.55
C ARG A 70 -6.13 10.96 -20.99
N ARG A 71 -7.40 11.06 -20.61
CA ARG A 71 -8.26 12.21 -20.85
C ARG A 71 -7.93 13.42 -19.96
N PHE A 72 -7.21 13.17 -18.87
CA PHE A 72 -6.94 14.16 -17.81
C PHE A 72 -5.46 14.51 -17.66
N GLY A 73 -4.57 13.84 -18.38
CA GLY A 73 -3.15 14.13 -18.31
C GLY A 73 -2.27 13.08 -18.97
N ARG A 74 -0.96 13.24 -18.80
CA ARG A 74 0.04 12.31 -19.32
C ARG A 74 0.19 11.12 -18.36
N VAL A 75 -0.33 9.97 -18.76
CA VAL A 75 -0.30 8.75 -17.94
C VAL A 75 1.01 8.01 -18.14
N GLN A 76 1.67 7.69 -17.03
CA GLN A 76 2.77 6.72 -16.97
C GLN A 76 2.36 5.57 -16.07
N LYS A 77 2.36 4.36 -16.62
CA LYS A 77 2.16 3.14 -15.84
C LYS A 77 3.45 2.78 -15.10
N LEU A 78 3.34 2.45 -13.82
CA LEU A 78 4.44 2.12 -12.93
C LEU A 78 4.14 0.80 -12.21
N ASP A 79 4.90 -0.25 -12.50
CA ASP A 79 4.80 -1.50 -11.76
C ASP A 79 5.33 -1.36 -10.34
N ARG A 80 4.70 -2.08 -9.40
CA ARG A 80 5.07 -2.12 -7.97
C ARG A 80 6.55 -2.36 -7.74
N SER A 81 7.19 -3.19 -8.55
CA SER A 81 8.60 -3.54 -8.41
C SER A 81 9.56 -2.36 -8.58
N PHE A 82 9.13 -1.31 -9.27
CA PHE A 82 9.93 -0.11 -9.50
C PHE A 82 9.75 0.98 -8.44
N LEU A 83 8.78 0.86 -7.54
CA LEU A 83 8.49 1.88 -6.51
C LEU A 83 9.72 2.28 -5.69
N PRO A 84 10.61 1.36 -5.24
CA PRO A 84 11.76 1.71 -4.40
C PRO A 84 12.77 2.64 -5.09
N ASN A 85 12.84 2.59 -6.43
CA ASN A 85 13.83 3.31 -7.21
C ASN A 85 13.21 4.44 -8.05
N PHE A 86 11.89 4.69 -7.90
CA PHE A 86 11.19 5.69 -8.69
C PHE A 86 11.16 7.04 -7.97
N LEU A 87 11.58 8.09 -8.67
CA LEU A 87 11.49 9.46 -8.17
C LEU A 87 10.13 10.05 -8.54
N PHE A 88 9.27 10.19 -7.56
CA PHE A 88 7.94 10.75 -7.74
C PHE A 88 8.00 12.27 -7.93
N PRO A 89 7.56 12.82 -9.08
CA PRO A 89 7.47 14.26 -9.24
C PRO A 89 6.55 14.89 -8.18
N PRO A 90 6.89 16.07 -7.63
CA PRO A 90 6.14 16.68 -6.54
C PRO A 90 4.70 17.09 -6.91
N ASP A 91 4.46 17.31 -8.20
CA ASP A 91 3.19 17.73 -8.80
C ASP A 91 2.40 16.60 -9.45
N ALA A 92 2.90 15.36 -9.38
CA ALA A 92 2.22 14.21 -9.96
C ALA A 92 0.95 13.86 -9.18
N LEU A 93 -0.09 13.46 -9.90
CA LEU A 93 -1.23 12.74 -9.35
C LEU A 93 -0.93 11.24 -9.38
N VAL A 94 -1.04 10.57 -8.24
CA VAL A 94 -0.77 9.14 -8.13
C VAL A 94 -2.10 8.38 -8.06
N VAL A 95 -2.33 7.47 -8.98
CA VAL A 95 -3.49 6.57 -8.97
C VAL A 95 -2.98 5.17 -8.70
N VAL A 96 -3.45 4.55 -7.64
CA VAL A 96 -3.07 3.18 -7.27
C VAL A 96 -4.24 2.25 -7.60
N LEU A 97 -4.01 1.32 -8.52
CA LEU A 97 -4.99 0.33 -8.93
C LEU A 97 -4.58 -1.06 -8.41
N GLY A 98 -5.26 -1.56 -7.38
CA GLY A 98 -4.88 -2.85 -6.80
C GLY A 98 -5.54 -3.19 -5.49
N GLN A 99 -4.74 -3.45 -4.47
CA GLN A 99 -5.16 -3.83 -3.11
C GLN A 99 -4.67 -2.81 -2.10
N ASP A 100 -5.24 -2.81 -0.88
CA ASP A 100 -4.84 -1.92 0.22
C ASP A 100 -3.33 -1.95 0.49
N GLY A 101 -2.72 -3.14 0.42
CA GLY A 101 -1.27 -3.29 0.56
C GLY A 101 -0.46 -2.58 -0.53
N LEU A 102 -1.01 -2.41 -1.74
CA LEU A 102 -0.34 -1.63 -2.79
C LEU A 102 -0.41 -0.14 -2.50
N VAL A 103 -1.55 0.36 -1.98
CA VAL A 103 -1.70 1.75 -1.54
C VAL A 103 -0.70 2.06 -0.43
N ALA A 104 -0.70 1.24 0.64
CA ALA A 104 0.22 1.38 1.76
C ALA A 104 1.69 1.34 1.32
N ASN A 105 2.04 0.43 0.39
CA ASN A 105 3.39 0.35 -0.15
C ASN A 105 3.77 1.56 -1.01
N THR A 106 2.82 2.14 -1.74
CA THR A 106 3.06 3.34 -2.57
C THR A 106 3.25 4.58 -1.70
N LEU A 107 2.37 4.78 -0.71
CA LEU A 107 2.37 5.96 0.16
C LEU A 107 3.71 6.22 0.84
N LYS A 108 4.45 5.18 1.23
CA LYS A 108 5.75 5.33 1.93
C LYS A 108 6.85 5.98 1.09
N TYR A 109 6.69 6.04 -0.24
CA TYR A 109 7.63 6.68 -1.16
C TYR A 109 7.20 8.10 -1.58
N LEU A 110 6.04 8.54 -1.11
CA LEU A 110 5.48 9.84 -1.46
C LEU A 110 5.82 10.90 -0.40
N SER A 111 5.90 12.15 -0.84
CA SER A 111 6.18 13.32 0.00
C SER A 111 5.12 14.41 -0.17
N GLY A 112 3.84 14.01 -0.13
CA GLY A 112 2.70 14.92 -0.20
C GLY A 112 1.93 14.92 -1.53
N GLN A 113 2.29 14.07 -2.49
CA GLN A 113 1.51 13.90 -3.72
C GLN A 113 0.11 13.37 -3.37
N PRO A 114 -0.95 13.89 -4.03
CA PRO A 114 -2.29 13.34 -3.88
C PRO A 114 -2.38 11.93 -4.43
N VAL A 115 -3.09 11.05 -3.72
CA VAL A 115 -3.28 9.65 -4.09
C VAL A 115 -4.75 9.33 -4.25
N ILE A 116 -5.10 8.66 -5.34
CA ILE A 116 -6.41 8.06 -5.58
C ILE A 116 -6.25 6.55 -5.52
N GLY A 117 -6.93 5.89 -4.58
CA GLY A 117 -7.00 4.43 -4.53
C GLY A 117 -8.21 3.93 -5.30
N ALA A 118 -7.99 3.10 -6.34
CA ALA A 118 -9.04 2.50 -7.14
C ALA A 118 -9.04 0.98 -7.00
N ASN A 119 -10.22 0.42 -6.74
CA ASN A 119 -10.44 -1.02 -6.59
C ASN A 119 -10.74 -1.64 -7.97
N PRO A 120 -9.87 -2.53 -8.46
CA PRO A 120 -10.06 -3.19 -9.76
C PRO A 120 -11.12 -4.28 -9.75
N ASP A 121 -11.43 -4.83 -8.56
CA ASP A 121 -12.37 -5.95 -8.39
C ASP A 121 -13.07 -5.86 -7.03
N PRO A 122 -14.13 -5.03 -6.91
CA PRO A 122 -14.86 -4.86 -5.66
C PRO A 122 -15.59 -6.11 -5.17
N ALA A 123 -15.81 -7.10 -6.05
CA ALA A 123 -16.40 -8.37 -5.66
C ALA A 123 -15.41 -9.25 -4.88
N ARG A 124 -14.12 -9.07 -5.11
CA ARG A 124 -13.03 -9.85 -4.49
C ARG A 124 -12.40 -9.14 -3.30
N TRP A 125 -12.33 -7.81 -3.30
CA TRP A 125 -11.59 -7.01 -2.32
C TRP A 125 -12.48 -5.92 -1.70
N ASP A 126 -12.51 -5.83 -0.37
CA ASP A 126 -13.24 -4.78 0.34
C ASP A 126 -12.65 -3.38 0.05
N GLY A 127 -11.33 -3.26 0.00
CA GLY A 127 -10.65 -2.05 -0.44
C GLY A 127 -10.83 -0.86 0.49
N VAL A 128 -10.41 -0.96 1.75
CA VAL A 128 -10.51 0.13 2.75
C VAL A 128 -9.75 1.38 2.32
N LEU A 129 -8.60 1.22 1.63
CA LEU A 129 -7.79 2.30 1.06
C LEU A 129 -8.08 2.52 -0.43
N LEU A 130 -9.05 1.82 -0.99
CA LEU A 130 -9.45 1.85 -2.41
C LEU A 130 -10.94 2.18 -2.53
N PRO A 131 -11.38 3.37 -2.08
CA PRO A 131 -12.80 3.71 -1.97
C PRO A 131 -13.48 3.90 -3.33
N PHE A 132 -12.72 3.94 -4.42
CA PHE A 132 -13.22 4.21 -5.77
C PHE A 132 -13.14 2.96 -6.64
N LYS A 133 -14.13 2.80 -7.52
CA LYS A 133 -14.08 1.86 -8.64
C LYS A 133 -13.35 2.50 -9.82
N VAL A 134 -13.01 1.70 -10.83
CA VAL A 134 -12.36 2.23 -12.04
C VAL A 134 -13.20 3.32 -12.72
N GLU A 135 -14.52 3.14 -12.77
CA GLU A 135 -15.47 4.09 -13.39
C GLU A 135 -15.45 5.46 -12.69
N ASP A 136 -15.24 5.48 -11.38
CA ASP A 136 -15.22 6.71 -10.58
C ASP A 136 -14.04 7.61 -10.92
N LEU A 137 -12.96 7.07 -11.52
CA LEU A 137 -11.79 7.84 -11.96
C LEU A 137 -12.17 8.97 -12.91
N ARG A 138 -13.26 8.81 -13.65
CA ARG A 138 -13.78 9.85 -14.54
C ARG A 138 -14.15 11.16 -13.80
N THR A 139 -14.65 11.03 -12.58
CA THR A 139 -15.10 12.17 -11.76
C THR A 139 -14.03 12.58 -10.76
N VAL A 140 -13.43 11.58 -10.09
CA VAL A 140 -12.48 11.82 -9.00
C VAL A 140 -11.17 12.45 -9.50
N THR A 141 -10.69 12.07 -10.68
CA THR A 141 -9.42 12.57 -11.22
C THR A 141 -9.45 14.09 -11.44
N PRO A 142 -10.37 14.67 -12.20
CA PRO A 142 -10.39 16.13 -12.40
C PRO A 142 -10.70 16.90 -11.10
N GLU A 143 -11.48 16.35 -10.18
CA GLU A 143 -11.72 16.96 -8.87
C GLU A 143 -10.46 17.00 -8.02
N ALA A 144 -9.68 15.91 -8.00
CA ALA A 144 -8.41 15.84 -7.28
C ALA A 144 -7.36 16.79 -7.87
N GLN A 145 -7.27 16.88 -9.19
CA GLN A 145 -6.40 17.84 -9.89
C GLN A 145 -6.75 19.29 -9.57
N ALA A 146 -8.03 19.58 -9.47
CA ALA A 146 -8.53 20.93 -9.12
C ALA A 146 -8.43 21.24 -7.62
N GLY A 147 -8.01 20.28 -6.77
CA GLY A 147 -8.01 20.44 -5.31
C GLY A 147 -9.41 20.63 -4.70
N LYS A 148 -10.45 20.21 -5.41
CA LYS A 148 -11.86 20.38 -5.00
C LYS A 148 -12.38 19.22 -4.15
N ARG A 149 -11.66 18.10 -4.14
CA ARG A 149 -12.06 16.92 -3.38
C ARG A 149 -11.43 16.91 -1.99
N PRO A 150 -12.18 16.62 -0.93
CA PRO A 150 -11.60 16.39 0.39
C PRO A 150 -10.58 15.25 0.36
N ALA A 151 -9.42 15.47 0.98
CA ALA A 151 -8.37 14.47 1.10
C ALA A 151 -8.17 14.08 2.57
N ARG A 152 -8.00 12.79 2.82
CA ARG A 152 -7.58 12.29 4.13
C ARG A 152 -6.05 12.31 4.20
N THR A 153 -5.52 12.97 5.21
CA THR A 153 -4.08 12.91 5.49
C THR A 153 -3.76 11.61 6.21
N VAL A 154 -2.72 10.92 5.75
CA VAL A 154 -2.23 9.67 6.35
C VAL A 154 -0.96 9.99 7.14
N THR A 155 -1.00 9.70 8.45
CA THR A 155 0.19 9.77 9.32
C THR A 155 1.04 8.52 9.13
N MET A 156 2.33 8.70 8.88
CA MET A 156 3.29 7.61 8.74
C MET A 156 4.24 7.56 9.92
N ALA A 157 4.65 6.35 10.30
CA ALA A 157 5.78 6.16 11.19
C ALA A 157 7.08 6.38 10.40
N ARG A 158 8.07 7.02 11.03
CA ARG A 158 9.40 7.24 10.47
C ARG A 158 10.46 6.70 11.40
N ALA A 159 11.33 5.83 10.90
CA ALA A 159 12.56 5.44 11.54
C ALA A 159 13.73 6.17 10.89
N ARG A 160 14.59 6.75 11.71
CA ARG A 160 15.85 7.34 11.29
C ARG A 160 16.99 6.60 11.97
N LEU A 161 17.90 6.09 11.16
CA LEU A 161 19.07 5.35 11.64
C LEU A 161 20.24 6.30 11.95
N SER A 162 21.20 5.82 12.73
CA SER A 162 22.39 6.59 13.10
C SER A 162 23.30 6.95 11.92
N ASP A 163 23.23 6.18 10.83
CA ASP A 163 23.94 6.43 9.57
C ASP A 163 23.21 7.41 8.63
N GLY A 164 22.07 7.97 9.07
CA GLY A 164 21.26 8.92 8.33
C GLY A 164 20.22 8.31 7.40
N GLN A 165 20.14 6.98 7.29
CA GLN A 165 19.07 6.34 6.52
C GLN A 165 17.70 6.57 7.18
N GLU A 166 16.67 6.71 6.35
CA GLU A 166 15.28 6.87 6.81
C GLU A 166 14.37 5.82 6.17
N LEU A 167 13.45 5.29 6.96
CA LEU A 167 12.39 4.39 6.54
C LEU A 167 11.04 4.96 6.95
N HIS A 168 10.06 4.87 6.07
CA HIS A 168 8.69 5.24 6.35
C HIS A 168 7.77 4.02 6.30
N ALA A 169 6.79 3.98 7.19
CA ALA A 169 5.75 2.95 7.18
C ALA A 169 4.37 3.58 7.34
N VAL A 170 3.43 3.10 6.56
CA VAL A 170 2.02 3.48 6.64
C VAL A 170 1.33 2.68 7.74
N ASN A 171 1.69 1.41 7.90
CA ASN A 171 1.12 0.54 8.93
C ASN A 171 2.04 0.42 10.13
N ASP A 172 3.11 -0.37 10.03
CA ASP A 172 3.97 -0.72 11.15
C ASP A 172 5.44 -0.68 10.74
N LEU A 173 6.30 -0.28 11.68
CA LEU A 173 7.74 -0.50 11.66
C LEU A 173 8.08 -1.60 12.65
N PHE A 174 8.75 -2.63 12.19
CA PHE A 174 9.39 -3.62 13.04
C PHE A 174 10.88 -3.31 13.16
N ILE A 175 11.36 -3.25 14.38
CA ILE A 175 12.77 -2.99 14.71
C ILE A 175 13.24 -4.19 15.54
N GLY A 176 14.12 -5.00 14.96
CA GLY A 176 14.60 -6.23 15.62
C GLY A 176 15.67 -6.93 14.80
N PRO A 177 16.19 -8.07 15.29
CA PRO A 177 17.18 -8.86 14.58
C PRO A 177 16.60 -9.52 13.33
N ARG A 178 17.44 -9.78 12.34
CA ARG A 178 17.06 -10.50 11.11
C ARG A 178 16.77 -11.99 11.33
N SER A 179 17.11 -12.52 12.48
CA SER A 179 16.94 -13.91 12.87
C SER A 179 16.05 -14.04 14.12
N HIS A 180 15.79 -15.25 14.56
CA HIS A 180 14.96 -15.57 15.73
C HIS A 180 15.68 -15.42 17.09
N VAL A 181 16.81 -14.72 17.13
CA VAL A 181 17.52 -14.41 18.39
C VAL A 181 16.88 -13.23 19.09
N SER A 182 17.03 -13.15 20.42
CA SER A 182 16.55 -12.01 21.20
C SER A 182 17.39 -10.76 20.91
N ALA A 183 16.68 -9.64 20.68
CA ALA A 183 17.27 -8.32 20.67
C ALA A 183 17.38 -7.79 22.10
N ARG A 184 18.51 -7.18 22.44
CA ARG A 184 18.68 -6.39 23.66
C ARG A 184 18.79 -4.92 23.27
N TYR A 185 17.96 -4.09 23.85
CA TYR A 185 17.87 -2.68 23.50
C TYR A 185 17.37 -1.84 24.66
N GLU A 186 17.65 -0.56 24.62
CA GLU A 186 17.11 0.44 25.54
C GLU A 186 16.07 1.29 24.82
N ILE A 187 14.93 1.50 25.46
CA ILE A 187 13.88 2.41 24.98
C ILE A 187 13.94 3.66 25.86
N GLN A 188 14.04 4.81 25.21
CA GLN A 188 13.91 6.11 25.85
C GLN A 188 12.67 6.81 25.35
N LEU A 189 11.73 7.12 26.24
CA LEU A 189 10.48 7.78 25.90
C LEU A 189 10.05 8.73 27.03
N GLY A 190 9.80 9.99 26.70
CA GLY A 190 9.30 10.98 27.66
C GLY A 190 10.21 11.16 28.89
N GLY A 191 11.53 11.07 28.73
CA GLY A 191 12.52 11.20 29.83
C GLY A 191 12.66 9.93 30.69
N LYS A 192 11.99 8.85 30.37
CA LYS A 192 12.15 7.53 30.99
C LYS A 192 12.98 6.63 30.08
N SER A 193 13.75 5.74 30.69
CA SER A 193 14.57 4.76 29.99
C SER A 193 14.33 3.38 30.57
N GLU A 194 14.19 2.37 29.70
CA GLU A 194 13.98 0.97 30.07
C GLU A 194 14.80 0.06 29.18
N THR A 195 15.45 -0.96 29.78
CA THR A 195 16.17 -2.00 29.04
C THR A 195 15.27 -3.19 28.80
N HIS A 196 15.19 -3.64 27.56
CA HIS A 196 14.38 -4.76 27.11
C HIS A 196 15.22 -5.88 26.50
N SER A 197 14.72 -7.11 26.64
CA SER A 197 15.19 -8.28 25.89
C SER A 197 13.97 -8.98 25.30
N SER A 198 13.79 -8.92 23.99
CA SER A 198 12.62 -9.46 23.29
C SER A 198 12.94 -9.79 21.83
N SER A 199 11.96 -10.23 21.08
CA SER A 199 12.08 -10.44 19.63
C SER A 199 12.20 -9.13 18.84
N GLY A 200 11.98 -7.98 19.47
CA GLY A 200 12.06 -6.65 18.86
C GLY A 200 10.93 -5.74 19.29
N LEU A 201 10.85 -4.59 18.62
CA LEU A 201 9.87 -3.52 18.88
C LEU A 201 9.02 -3.27 17.64
N ILE A 202 7.74 -3.00 17.85
CA ILE A 202 6.80 -2.60 16.81
C ILE A 202 6.30 -1.19 17.10
N VAL A 203 6.42 -0.32 16.09
CA VAL A 203 5.81 1.01 16.10
C VAL A 203 4.69 1.02 15.09
N SER A 204 3.44 1.09 15.57
CA SER A 204 2.24 1.07 14.73
C SER A 204 1.66 2.47 14.57
N THR A 205 1.15 2.77 13.38
CA THR A 205 0.37 3.97 13.09
C THR A 205 -1.12 3.73 13.37
N GLY A 206 -1.94 4.77 13.25
CA GLY A 206 -3.39 4.61 13.31
C GLY A 206 -3.95 3.64 12.27
N LEU A 207 -3.40 3.61 11.04
CA LEU A 207 -3.81 2.65 10.01
C LEU A 207 -3.30 1.23 10.31
N GLY A 208 -2.11 1.08 10.87
CA GLY A 208 -1.54 -0.22 11.25
C GLY A 208 -2.24 -0.88 12.44
N SER A 209 -2.85 -0.06 13.31
CA SER A 209 -3.45 -0.54 14.57
C SER A 209 -4.54 -1.59 14.39
N THR A 210 -5.19 -1.66 13.22
CA THR A 210 -6.24 -2.64 12.88
C THR A 210 -5.72 -3.89 12.17
N GLY A 211 -4.44 -3.91 11.77
CA GLY A 211 -3.79 -4.97 11.03
C GLY A 211 -2.94 -5.91 11.91
N TRP A 212 -1.66 -6.04 11.57
CA TRP A 212 -0.72 -6.93 12.25
C TRP A 212 -0.59 -6.65 13.74
N PHE A 213 -0.50 -5.38 14.13
CA PHE A 213 -0.41 -4.98 15.53
C PHE A 213 -1.61 -5.51 16.34
N ARG A 214 -2.84 -5.40 15.82
CA ARG A 214 -4.03 -5.96 16.47
C ARG A 214 -3.94 -7.48 16.60
N SER A 215 -3.46 -8.19 15.59
CA SER A 215 -3.29 -9.64 15.62
C SER A 215 -2.34 -10.07 16.73
N LEU A 216 -1.24 -9.34 16.92
CA LEU A 216 -0.28 -9.60 18.01
C LEU A 216 -0.90 -9.39 19.39
N LEU A 217 -1.60 -8.27 19.57
CA LEU A 217 -2.31 -7.98 20.84
C LEU A 217 -3.37 -9.05 21.15
N THR A 218 -4.13 -9.48 20.12
CA THR A 218 -5.15 -10.52 20.27
C THR A 218 -4.51 -11.87 20.67
N GLY A 219 -3.40 -12.23 20.02
CA GLY A 219 -2.64 -13.45 20.34
C GLY A 219 -2.07 -13.41 21.77
N ALA A 220 -1.44 -12.29 22.15
CA ALA A 220 -0.90 -12.10 23.50
C ALA A 220 -1.99 -12.17 24.59
N ALA A 221 -3.13 -11.53 24.35
CA ALA A 221 -4.28 -11.59 25.27
C ALA A 221 -4.86 -13.00 25.40
N GLY A 222 -4.94 -13.75 24.29
CA GLY A 222 -5.36 -15.15 24.28
C GLY A 222 -4.45 -16.04 25.10
N VAL A 223 -3.13 -15.89 24.97
CA VAL A 223 -2.14 -16.64 25.75
C VAL A 223 -2.19 -16.25 27.24
N ALA A 224 -2.41 -14.98 27.56
CA ALA A 224 -2.51 -14.48 28.94
C ALA A 224 -3.86 -14.79 29.61
N GLY A 225 -4.81 -15.41 28.89
CA GLY A 225 -6.16 -15.69 29.41
C GLY A 225 -6.99 -14.44 29.72
N GLN A 226 -6.61 -13.30 29.15
CA GLN A 226 -7.30 -12.02 29.37
C GLN A 226 -7.98 -11.58 28.07
N PRO A 227 -9.30 -11.23 28.11
CA PRO A 227 -9.94 -10.65 26.95
C PRO A 227 -9.30 -9.30 26.64
N LEU A 228 -9.01 -9.02 25.37
CA LEU A 228 -8.58 -7.71 24.91
C LEU A 228 -9.71 -6.71 25.20
N LYS A 229 -9.62 -5.96 26.29
CA LYS A 229 -10.54 -4.84 26.50
C LYS A 229 -10.29 -3.87 25.36
N ALA A 230 -11.34 -3.58 24.59
CA ALA A 230 -11.35 -2.63 23.50
C ALA A 230 -11.01 -1.20 24.01
N GLN A 231 -9.72 -0.92 24.16
CA GLN A 231 -9.19 0.41 24.52
C GLN A 231 -8.32 0.99 23.40
N LEU A 232 -8.58 0.60 22.18
CA LEU A 232 -8.21 1.41 21.02
C LEU A 232 -9.44 2.23 20.64
N LYS A 233 -9.80 3.20 21.48
CA LYS A 233 -10.72 4.26 21.08
C LYS A 233 -9.97 5.13 20.06
N GLU A 234 -10.68 5.41 18.98
CA GLU A 234 -10.34 6.25 17.82
C GLU A 234 -9.66 7.56 18.17
#